data_8e4f7935457de24d75c53315a681592a
#
_entry.id   8e4f7935457de24d75c53315a681592a
#
_cell.length_a   1.000
_cell.length_b   1.000
_cell.length_c   1.000
_cell.angle_alpha   90.00
_cell.angle_beta   90.00
_cell.angle_gamma   90.00
#
_symmetry.space_group_name_H-M   'P 1'
#
loop_
_entity.id
_entity.type
_entity.pdbx_description
1 polymer ?
#
loop_
_entity_poly.entity_id
_entity_poly.type
_entity_poly.pdbx_seq_one_letter_code
_entity_poly.pdbx_strand_id
1 'polypeptide(L)'
;MAAAISADTRATFRVSFFLCMTVVMALFIFSGFGLTYWLPMASGSLAPLPPVVHLHGALFFSWMTLLVVQSILVSTRNVRLHMSLGTFGIALGTGVFLMGSLITIISQGASNLNPSPLSNSLAYLSITAVVSFGVLFFLAIRNKGTPDIHKRLMLFSTINLLPPGINRLYGVTFGIDLPLLATYLTLDALAIAMLIHDWRTNGRIGGASATGAAFVFVPQLLYPLLVNSSAFAGFAYAVGELSGYR
;
A
#
# COMPACT_ATOMS: atom_id res chain seq x y z
N MET A 1 -38.24 -33.43 30.72
CA MET A 1 -37.63 -33.81 29.46
C MET A 1 -37.01 -32.53 28.86
N ALA A 2 -35.78 -32.26 29.20
CA ALA A 2 -35.06 -31.07 28.77
C ALA A 2 -33.95 -31.51 27.80
N ALA A 3 -34.08 -31.14 26.54
CA ALA A 3 -33.06 -31.34 25.58
C ALA A 3 -32.15 -30.10 25.57
N ALA A 4 -30.96 -30.26 26.10
CA ALA A 4 -29.89 -29.28 25.98
C ALA A 4 -29.40 -29.26 24.54
N ILE A 5 -29.59 -28.16 23.83
CA ILE A 5 -28.88 -27.85 22.61
C ILE A 5 -27.79 -26.88 22.99
N SER A 6 -26.65 -27.42 23.39
CA SER A 6 -25.42 -26.63 23.41
C SER A 6 -24.87 -26.58 21.99
N ALA A 7 -25.24 -25.56 21.23
CA ALA A 7 -24.56 -25.24 20.01
C ALA A 7 -23.17 -24.70 20.40
N ASP A 8 -22.14 -25.50 20.21
CA ASP A 8 -20.75 -25.10 20.32
C ASP A 8 -20.44 -24.06 19.22
N THR A 9 -20.68 -22.79 19.56
CA THR A 9 -20.39 -21.62 18.69
C THR A 9 -18.92 -21.22 18.77
N ARG A 10 -18.00 -22.18 18.77
CA ARG A 10 -16.60 -21.86 18.55
C ARG A 10 -16.47 -21.33 17.13
N ALA A 11 -16.29 -20.03 17.00
CA ALA A 11 -15.96 -19.40 15.72
C ALA A 11 -14.65 -20.01 15.20
N THR A 12 -14.77 -20.97 14.29
CA THR A 12 -13.60 -21.60 13.68
C THR A 12 -12.88 -20.57 12.84
N PHE A 13 -11.64 -20.26 13.23
CA PHE A 13 -10.75 -19.41 12.45
C PHE A 13 -10.56 -20.03 11.06
N ARG A 14 -10.92 -19.29 10.01
CA ARG A 14 -10.70 -19.73 8.63
C ARG A 14 -9.66 -18.83 7.98
N VAL A 15 -8.52 -19.40 7.67
CA VAL A 15 -7.50 -18.71 6.86
C VAL A 15 -8.10 -18.45 5.47
N SER A 16 -8.35 -17.18 5.18
CA SER A 16 -8.86 -16.76 3.87
C SER A 16 -7.71 -16.31 2.97
N PHE A 17 -7.89 -16.41 1.65
CA PHE A 17 -6.96 -15.88 0.67
C PHE A 17 -6.64 -14.40 0.95
N PHE A 18 -7.65 -13.58 1.26
CA PHE A 18 -7.50 -12.15 1.55
C PHE A 18 -6.67 -11.90 2.81
N LEU A 19 -6.80 -12.73 3.85
CA LEU A 19 -5.93 -12.66 5.02
C LEU A 19 -4.48 -13.01 4.66
N CYS A 20 -4.26 -14.07 3.89
CA CYS A 20 -2.91 -14.41 3.42
C CYS A 20 -2.27 -13.26 2.65
N MET A 21 -3.01 -12.64 1.74
CA MET A 21 -2.53 -11.48 0.98
C MET A 21 -2.13 -10.33 1.90
N THR A 22 -2.97 -9.96 2.90
CA THR A 22 -2.62 -8.87 3.83
C THR A 22 -1.39 -9.20 4.67
N VAL A 23 -1.21 -10.45 5.09
CA VAL A 23 -0.03 -10.89 5.84
C VAL A 23 1.24 -10.81 4.97
N VAL A 24 1.18 -11.27 3.72
CA VAL A 24 2.32 -11.17 2.79
C VAL A 24 2.70 -9.71 2.54
N MET A 25 1.72 -8.84 2.33
CA MET A 25 1.94 -7.40 2.17
C MET A 25 2.58 -6.78 3.42
N ALA A 26 2.11 -7.17 4.61
CA ALA A 26 2.66 -6.72 5.89
C ALA A 26 4.13 -7.18 6.05
N LEU A 27 4.45 -8.41 5.66
CA LEU A 27 5.82 -8.92 5.70
C LEU A 27 6.77 -8.07 4.84
N PHE A 28 6.39 -7.67 3.63
CA PHE A 28 7.23 -6.78 2.81
C PHE A 28 7.46 -5.42 3.48
N ILE A 29 6.42 -4.80 4.02
CA ILE A 29 6.52 -3.49 4.70
C ILE A 29 7.37 -3.62 5.96
N PHE A 30 7.01 -4.52 6.87
CA PHE A 30 7.69 -4.63 8.16
C PHE A 30 9.12 -5.14 8.04
N SER A 31 9.43 -6.03 7.08
CA SER A 31 10.81 -6.48 6.84
C SER A 31 11.67 -5.37 6.25
N GLY A 32 11.21 -4.70 5.19
CA GLY A 32 11.97 -3.64 4.54
C GLY A 32 12.28 -2.46 5.48
N PHE A 33 11.28 -1.99 6.21
CA PHE A 33 11.47 -0.92 7.19
C PHE A 33 12.08 -1.42 8.50
N GLY A 34 11.90 -2.70 8.83
CA GLY A 34 12.58 -3.34 9.96
C GLY A 34 14.09 -3.19 9.87
N LEU A 35 14.64 -3.49 8.69
CA LEU A 35 16.08 -3.44 8.43
C LEU A 35 16.60 -2.01 8.27
N THR A 36 15.82 -1.08 7.71
CA THR A 36 16.31 0.24 7.30
C THR A 36 15.88 1.40 8.20
N TYR A 37 14.91 1.18 9.08
CA TYR A 37 14.39 2.20 9.98
C TYR A 37 14.36 1.73 11.43
N TRP A 38 13.66 0.62 11.76
CA TRP A 38 13.48 0.20 13.13
C TRP A 38 14.78 -0.29 13.80
N LEU A 39 15.54 -1.13 13.11
CA LEU A 39 16.79 -1.64 13.63
C LEU A 39 17.84 -0.52 13.80
N PRO A 40 18.10 0.36 12.80
CA PRO A 40 18.96 1.52 12.98
C PRO A 40 18.49 2.48 14.08
N MET A 41 17.17 2.68 14.23
CA MET A 41 16.64 3.51 15.32
C MET A 41 16.93 2.89 16.70
N ALA A 42 16.72 1.59 16.85
CA ALA A 42 16.95 0.88 18.10
C ALA A 42 18.44 0.82 18.47
N SER A 43 19.34 0.75 17.48
CA SER A 43 20.81 0.76 17.69
C SER A 43 21.42 2.15 17.80
N GLY A 44 20.63 3.22 17.64
CA GLY A 44 21.13 4.60 17.64
C GLY A 44 21.93 4.99 16.40
N SER A 45 21.91 4.17 15.33
CA SER A 45 22.64 4.42 14.08
C SER A 45 21.79 5.11 13.00
N LEU A 46 20.51 5.37 13.27
CA LEU A 46 19.65 6.08 12.32
C LEU A 46 20.10 7.55 12.22
N ALA A 47 20.40 7.99 11.01
CA ALA A 47 20.65 9.41 10.75
C ALA A 47 19.42 10.26 11.16
N PRO A 48 19.61 11.49 11.67
CA PRO A 48 18.51 12.38 12.02
C PRO A 48 17.53 12.58 10.84
N LEU A 49 16.26 12.37 11.08
CA LEU A 49 15.21 12.55 10.10
C LEU A 49 14.25 13.66 10.57
N PRO A 50 13.68 14.45 9.65
CA PRO A 50 12.67 15.43 9.99
C PRO A 50 11.45 14.77 10.68
N PRO A 51 10.80 15.45 11.67
CA PRO A 51 9.63 14.90 12.37
C PRO A 51 8.49 14.43 11.45
N VAL A 52 8.30 15.09 10.32
CA VAL A 52 7.29 14.71 9.31
C VAL A 52 7.52 13.31 8.75
N VAL A 53 8.76 12.84 8.64
CA VAL A 53 9.10 11.49 8.17
C VAL A 53 8.67 10.45 9.20
N HIS A 54 8.88 10.73 10.50
CA HIS A 54 8.42 9.85 11.59
C HIS A 54 6.89 9.77 11.63
N LEU A 55 6.19 10.91 11.46
CA LEU A 55 4.74 10.96 11.43
C LEU A 55 4.20 10.20 10.20
N HIS A 56 4.81 10.39 9.03
CA HIS A 56 4.49 9.61 7.83
C HIS A 56 4.62 8.10 8.10
N GLY A 57 5.74 7.68 8.66
CA GLY A 57 5.96 6.27 9.02
C GLY A 57 4.89 5.74 9.98
N ALA A 58 4.59 6.49 11.05
CA ALA A 58 3.59 6.11 12.04
C ALA A 58 2.20 5.88 11.41
N LEU A 59 1.75 6.76 10.52
CA LEU A 59 0.46 6.62 9.82
C LEU A 59 0.45 5.39 8.90
N PHE A 60 1.51 5.16 8.12
CA PHE A 60 1.58 4.06 7.17
C PHE A 60 1.72 2.70 7.86
N PHE A 61 2.49 2.59 8.95
CA PHE A 61 2.54 1.38 9.76
C PHE A 61 1.20 1.10 10.46
N SER A 62 0.54 2.14 10.98
CA SER A 62 -0.80 2.01 11.56
C SER A 62 -1.81 1.53 10.53
N TRP A 63 -1.74 2.03 9.29
CA TRP A 63 -2.57 1.55 8.19
C TRP A 63 -2.36 0.07 7.91
N MET A 64 -1.11 -0.37 7.76
CA MET A 64 -0.81 -1.78 7.47
C MET A 64 -1.25 -2.69 8.62
N THR A 65 -0.99 -2.28 9.86
CA THR A 65 -1.44 -3.00 11.06
C THR A 65 -2.97 -3.10 11.11
N LEU A 66 -3.66 -1.99 10.86
CA LEU A 66 -5.13 -1.98 10.84
C LEU A 66 -5.68 -2.89 9.75
N LEU A 67 -5.09 -2.92 8.56
CA LEU A 67 -5.52 -3.78 7.47
C LEU A 67 -5.41 -5.27 7.84
N VAL A 68 -4.33 -5.67 8.51
CA VAL A 68 -4.18 -7.05 9.04
C VAL A 68 -5.24 -7.34 10.09
N VAL A 69 -5.43 -6.45 11.06
CA VAL A 69 -6.46 -6.59 12.11
C VAL A 69 -7.86 -6.71 11.48
N GLN A 70 -8.19 -5.87 10.52
CA GLN A 70 -9.47 -5.90 9.82
C GLN A 70 -9.68 -7.22 9.06
N SER A 71 -8.63 -7.76 8.44
CA SER A 71 -8.69 -9.05 7.76
C SER A 71 -8.86 -10.23 8.73
N ILE A 72 -8.23 -10.17 9.91
CA ILE A 72 -8.42 -11.15 10.99
C ILE A 72 -9.88 -11.09 11.51
N LEU A 73 -10.42 -9.90 11.75
CA LEU A 73 -11.78 -9.72 12.24
C LEU A 73 -12.82 -10.33 11.29
N VAL A 74 -12.62 -10.15 9.98
CA VAL A 74 -13.48 -10.80 8.98
C VAL A 74 -13.30 -12.31 8.99
N SER A 75 -12.07 -12.81 9.09
CA SER A 75 -11.75 -14.24 9.12
C SER A 75 -12.29 -14.94 10.38
N THR A 76 -12.42 -14.22 11.48
CA THR A 76 -13.04 -14.68 12.74
C THR A 76 -14.55 -14.37 12.83
N ARG A 77 -15.16 -13.88 11.74
CA ARG A 77 -16.57 -13.48 11.66
C ARG A 77 -16.98 -12.36 12.64
N ASN A 78 -16.04 -11.62 13.19
CA ASN A 78 -16.31 -10.46 14.04
C ASN A 78 -16.59 -9.19 13.22
N VAL A 79 -17.65 -9.27 12.38
CA VAL A 79 -18.01 -8.20 11.45
C VAL A 79 -18.43 -6.93 12.18
N ARG A 80 -19.01 -7.05 13.39
CA ARG A 80 -19.40 -5.87 14.21
C ARG A 80 -18.19 -5.02 14.55
N LEU A 81 -17.12 -5.63 15.05
CA LEU A 81 -15.90 -4.92 15.38
C LEU A 81 -15.17 -4.43 14.13
N HIS A 82 -15.17 -5.23 13.04
CA HIS A 82 -14.68 -4.78 11.73
C HIS A 82 -15.34 -3.48 11.28
N MET A 83 -16.67 -3.37 11.36
CA MET A 83 -17.39 -2.15 10.98
C MET A 83 -17.10 -0.97 11.92
N SER A 84 -17.04 -1.21 13.23
CA SER A 84 -16.72 -0.17 14.21
C SER A 84 -15.32 0.41 14.00
N LEU A 85 -14.30 -0.44 13.90
CA LEU A 85 -12.93 -0.03 13.56
C LEU A 85 -12.80 0.51 12.13
N GLY A 86 -13.69 0.10 11.23
CA GLY A 86 -13.73 0.58 9.86
C GLY A 86 -13.94 2.08 9.75
N THR A 87 -14.71 2.69 10.67
CA THR A 87 -14.88 4.15 10.72
C THR A 87 -13.55 4.85 11.02
N PHE A 88 -12.79 4.35 12.01
CA PHE A 88 -11.42 4.81 12.26
C PHE A 88 -10.52 4.55 11.04
N GLY A 89 -10.68 3.39 10.38
CA GLY A 89 -9.95 3.05 9.16
C GLY A 89 -10.16 4.03 8.01
N ILE A 90 -11.36 4.61 7.87
CA ILE A 90 -11.62 5.65 6.87
C ILE A 90 -10.81 6.91 7.19
N ALA A 91 -10.82 7.35 8.44
CA ALA A 91 -10.04 8.52 8.86
C ALA A 91 -8.52 8.27 8.69
N LEU A 92 -8.04 7.10 9.10
CA LEU A 92 -6.63 6.73 8.95
C LEU A 92 -6.21 6.65 7.48
N GLY A 93 -7.00 6.00 6.60
CA GLY A 93 -6.71 5.92 5.18
C GLY A 93 -6.71 7.29 4.49
N THR A 94 -7.62 8.19 4.90
CA THR A 94 -7.58 9.59 4.46
C THR A 94 -6.30 10.28 4.93
N GLY A 95 -5.90 10.07 6.18
CA GLY A 95 -4.63 10.56 6.72
C GLY A 95 -3.41 10.03 5.96
N VAL A 96 -3.41 8.73 5.58
CA VAL A 96 -2.38 8.12 4.74
C VAL A 96 -2.30 8.78 3.37
N PHE A 97 -3.45 9.04 2.72
CA PHE A 97 -3.49 9.73 1.43
C PHE A 97 -2.94 11.15 1.53
N LEU A 98 -3.39 11.93 2.51
CA LEU A 98 -2.94 13.31 2.70
C LEU A 98 -1.45 13.38 3.07
N MET A 99 -1.00 12.50 3.98
CA MET A 99 0.40 12.45 4.38
C MET A 99 1.29 11.92 3.24
N GLY A 100 0.83 10.93 2.48
CA GLY A 100 1.52 10.44 1.29
C GLY A 100 1.69 11.54 0.24
N SER A 101 0.65 12.36 0.02
CA SER A 101 0.72 13.52 -0.87
C SER A 101 1.72 14.56 -0.35
N LEU A 102 1.64 14.89 0.93
CA LEU A 102 2.55 15.86 1.56
C LEU A 102 4.02 15.42 1.48
N ILE A 103 4.32 14.17 1.84
CA ILE A 103 5.70 13.69 1.80
C ILE A 103 6.24 13.60 0.36
N THR A 104 5.36 13.31 -0.62
CA THR A 104 5.72 13.34 -2.04
C THR A 104 6.10 14.76 -2.46
N ILE A 105 5.31 15.78 -2.12
CA ILE A 105 5.60 17.19 -2.41
C ILE A 105 6.92 17.62 -1.76
N ILE A 106 7.12 17.33 -0.48
CA ILE A 106 8.35 17.66 0.26
C ILE A 106 9.56 16.98 -0.37
N SER A 107 9.46 15.70 -0.68
CA SER A 107 10.54 14.93 -1.31
C SER A 107 10.91 15.45 -2.70
N GLN A 108 9.91 15.87 -3.48
CA GLN A 108 10.15 16.49 -4.79
C GLN A 108 10.80 17.87 -4.66
N GLY A 109 10.38 18.69 -3.70
CA GLY A 109 11.04 19.98 -3.42
C GLY A 109 12.52 19.81 -3.08
N ALA A 110 12.84 18.83 -2.23
CA ALA A 110 14.24 18.48 -1.92
C ALA A 110 15.01 17.98 -3.15
N SER A 111 14.35 17.19 -4.02
CA SER A 111 14.94 16.70 -5.28
C SER A 111 15.17 17.84 -6.31
N ASN A 112 14.33 18.86 -6.32
CA ASN A 112 14.53 20.03 -7.19
C ASN A 112 15.80 20.80 -6.82
N LEU A 113 16.13 20.89 -5.51
CA LEU A 113 17.34 21.54 -5.04
C LEU A 113 18.59 20.69 -5.27
N ASN A 114 18.47 19.38 -5.14
CA ASN A 114 19.58 18.42 -5.27
C ASN A 114 19.16 17.27 -6.21
N PRO A 115 19.12 17.51 -7.53
CA PRO A 115 18.66 16.49 -8.47
C PRO A 115 19.64 15.30 -8.55
N SER A 116 19.08 14.09 -8.61
CA SER A 116 19.83 12.85 -8.79
C SER A 116 19.32 12.12 -10.05
N PRO A 117 20.08 11.17 -10.62
CA PRO A 117 19.62 10.35 -11.72
C PRO A 117 18.32 9.59 -11.43
N LEU A 118 18.02 9.35 -10.14
CA LEU A 118 16.82 8.63 -9.70
C LEU A 118 15.64 9.56 -9.37
N SER A 119 15.81 10.89 -9.39
CA SER A 119 14.76 11.84 -8.97
C SER A 119 13.45 11.64 -9.70
N ASN A 120 13.47 11.54 -11.03
CA ASN A 120 12.26 11.31 -11.83
C ASN A 120 11.63 9.94 -11.56
N SER A 121 12.44 8.89 -11.34
CA SER A 121 11.94 7.56 -11.02
C SER A 121 11.24 7.53 -9.65
N LEU A 122 11.83 8.17 -8.65
CA LEU A 122 11.25 8.28 -7.32
C LEU A 122 9.98 9.15 -7.33
N ALA A 123 9.98 10.24 -8.11
CA ALA A 123 8.81 11.06 -8.36
C ALA A 123 7.66 10.23 -8.95
N TYR A 124 7.95 9.50 -10.03
CA TYR A 124 6.97 8.66 -10.71
C TYR A 124 6.35 7.62 -9.78
N LEU A 125 7.20 6.88 -9.06
CA LEU A 125 6.74 5.85 -8.11
C LEU A 125 5.88 6.46 -6.99
N SER A 126 6.29 7.59 -6.42
CA SER A 126 5.57 8.23 -5.32
C SER A 126 4.22 8.78 -5.77
N ILE A 127 4.20 9.51 -6.89
CA ILE A 127 2.99 10.13 -7.42
C ILE A 127 1.98 9.04 -7.83
N THR A 128 2.41 8.03 -8.59
CA THR A 128 1.54 6.95 -9.04
C THR A 128 1.02 6.12 -7.86
N ALA A 129 1.84 5.86 -6.84
CA ALA A 129 1.42 5.13 -5.65
C ALA A 129 0.33 5.89 -4.88
N VAL A 130 0.53 7.18 -4.63
CA VAL A 130 -0.44 8.00 -3.87
C VAL A 130 -1.75 8.17 -4.64
N VAL A 131 -1.68 8.44 -5.94
CA VAL A 131 -2.88 8.57 -6.80
C VAL A 131 -3.64 7.26 -6.86
N SER A 132 -2.95 6.14 -7.13
CA SER A 132 -3.57 4.81 -7.19
C SER A 132 -4.20 4.42 -5.86
N PHE A 133 -3.50 4.64 -4.74
CA PHE A 133 -4.06 4.42 -3.42
C PHE A 133 -5.32 5.25 -3.20
N GLY A 134 -5.25 6.55 -3.44
CA GLY A 134 -6.37 7.48 -3.19
C GLY A 134 -7.62 7.10 -3.97
N VAL A 135 -7.48 6.85 -5.28
CA VAL A 135 -8.60 6.46 -6.13
C VAL A 135 -9.20 5.13 -5.71
N LEU A 136 -8.38 4.09 -5.55
CA LEU A 136 -8.86 2.75 -5.19
C LEU A 136 -9.43 2.71 -3.77
N PHE A 137 -8.84 3.43 -2.81
CA PHE A 137 -9.36 3.59 -1.46
C PHE A 137 -10.73 4.27 -1.47
N PHE A 138 -10.88 5.39 -2.17
CA PHE A 138 -12.16 6.08 -2.32
C PHE A 138 -13.22 5.14 -2.90
N LEU A 139 -12.90 4.42 -3.99
CA LEU A 139 -13.81 3.45 -4.60
C LEU A 139 -14.15 2.31 -3.64
N ALA A 140 -13.18 1.83 -2.83
CA ALA A 140 -13.41 0.80 -1.83
C ALA A 140 -14.40 1.27 -0.75
N ILE A 141 -14.24 2.50 -0.24
CA ILE A 141 -15.13 3.07 0.77
C ILE A 141 -16.52 3.33 0.22
N ARG A 142 -16.62 3.82 -1.01
CA ARG A 142 -17.91 4.00 -1.69
C ARG A 142 -18.69 2.68 -1.85
N ASN A 143 -17.96 1.58 -2.01
CA ASN A 143 -18.54 0.24 -2.17
C ASN A 143 -18.51 -0.61 -0.89
N LYS A 144 -18.40 -0.01 0.30
CA LYS A 144 -18.36 -0.75 1.58
C LYS A 144 -19.59 -1.63 1.86
N GLY A 145 -20.74 -1.32 1.26
CA GLY A 145 -21.94 -2.15 1.30
C GLY A 145 -21.88 -3.40 0.43
N THR A 146 -20.88 -3.53 -0.45
CA THR A 146 -20.68 -4.69 -1.32
C THR A 146 -19.34 -5.34 -0.98
N PRO A 147 -19.30 -6.31 -0.03
CA PRO A 147 -18.06 -6.85 0.53
C PRO A 147 -17.08 -7.37 -0.52
N ASP A 148 -17.58 -7.95 -1.60
CA ASP A 148 -16.74 -8.49 -2.68
C ASP A 148 -16.00 -7.43 -3.47
N ILE A 149 -16.60 -6.27 -3.68
CA ILE A 149 -15.96 -5.12 -4.34
C ILE A 149 -15.01 -4.44 -3.35
N HIS A 150 -15.49 -4.15 -2.13
CA HIS A 150 -14.77 -3.46 -1.08
C HIS A 150 -13.41 -4.13 -0.77
N LYS A 151 -13.41 -5.43 -0.45
CA LYS A 151 -12.20 -6.16 -0.06
C LYS A 151 -11.13 -6.16 -1.16
N ARG A 152 -11.54 -6.29 -2.44
CA ARG A 152 -10.63 -6.28 -3.57
C ARG A 152 -9.97 -4.92 -3.76
N LEU A 153 -10.78 -3.87 -3.81
CA LEU A 153 -10.28 -2.51 -3.97
C LEU A 153 -9.38 -2.08 -2.80
N MET A 154 -9.70 -2.49 -1.56
CA MET A 154 -8.85 -2.24 -0.38
C MET A 154 -7.48 -2.90 -0.52
N LEU A 155 -7.41 -4.16 -0.97
CA LEU A 155 -6.12 -4.82 -1.19
C LEU A 155 -5.34 -4.15 -2.32
N PHE A 156 -5.97 -3.90 -3.46
CA PHE A 156 -5.29 -3.25 -4.58
C PHE A 156 -4.84 -1.82 -4.24
N SER A 157 -5.60 -1.06 -3.45
CA SER A 157 -5.13 0.24 -2.97
C SER A 157 -3.84 0.10 -2.19
N THR A 158 -3.77 -0.87 -1.28
CA THR A 158 -2.58 -1.08 -0.43
C THR A 158 -1.42 -1.71 -1.20
N ILE A 159 -1.65 -2.57 -2.21
CA ILE A 159 -0.59 -3.07 -3.10
C ILE A 159 0.21 -1.91 -3.69
N ASN A 160 -0.46 -0.82 -4.09
CA ASN A 160 0.21 0.36 -4.64
C ASN A 160 1.06 1.14 -3.61
N LEU A 161 0.92 0.88 -2.31
CA LEU A 161 1.77 1.48 -1.26
C LEU A 161 2.99 0.61 -0.88
N LEU A 162 3.14 -0.59 -1.45
CA LEU A 162 4.22 -1.51 -1.10
C LEU A 162 5.61 -1.13 -1.64
N PRO A 163 5.78 -0.40 -2.76
CA PRO A 163 7.09 -0.16 -3.35
C PRO A 163 8.16 0.31 -2.37
N PRO A 164 7.91 1.25 -1.43
CA PRO A 164 8.95 1.67 -0.49
C PRO A 164 9.47 0.55 0.42
N GLY A 165 8.61 -0.35 0.87
CA GLY A 165 9.00 -1.50 1.70
C GLY A 165 9.76 -2.56 0.89
N ILE A 166 9.27 -2.87 -0.31
CA ILE A 166 9.89 -3.84 -1.22
C ILE A 166 11.27 -3.34 -1.67
N ASN A 167 11.38 -2.07 -2.09
CA ASN A 167 12.65 -1.46 -2.49
C ASN A 167 13.69 -1.51 -1.37
N ARG A 168 13.29 -1.23 -0.12
CA ARG A 168 14.18 -1.31 1.04
C ARG A 168 14.64 -2.74 1.31
N LEU A 169 13.71 -3.70 1.28
CA LEU A 169 14.05 -5.11 1.51
C LEU A 169 15.04 -5.61 0.46
N TYR A 170 14.73 -5.39 -0.81
CA TYR A 170 15.60 -5.85 -1.91
C TYR A 170 16.87 -5.03 -2.02
N GLY A 171 16.82 -3.73 -1.75
CA GLY A 171 18.00 -2.86 -1.71
C GLY A 171 19.03 -3.36 -0.72
N VAL A 172 18.61 -3.67 0.51
CA VAL A 172 19.52 -4.24 1.53
C VAL A 172 19.97 -5.65 1.17
N THR A 173 19.06 -6.48 0.62
CA THR A 173 19.36 -7.89 0.31
C THR A 173 20.31 -8.03 -0.88
N PHE A 174 20.15 -7.21 -1.91
CA PHE A 174 20.89 -7.34 -3.19
C PHE A 174 21.90 -6.22 -3.41
N GLY A 175 21.98 -5.21 -2.53
CA GLY A 175 22.89 -4.07 -2.68
C GLY A 175 22.54 -3.16 -3.86
N ILE A 176 21.24 -3.02 -4.20
CA ILE A 176 20.77 -2.24 -5.33
C ILE A 176 19.99 -1.02 -4.82
N ASP A 177 20.38 0.19 -5.23
CA ASP A 177 19.75 1.43 -4.76
C ASP A 177 18.25 1.52 -5.10
N LEU A 178 17.85 1.08 -6.29
CA LEU A 178 16.46 1.03 -6.73
C LEU A 178 16.17 -0.27 -7.49
N PRO A 179 15.79 -1.36 -6.81
CA PRO A 179 15.49 -2.66 -7.42
C PRO A 179 14.13 -2.65 -8.15
N LEU A 180 13.96 -1.77 -9.14
CA LEU A 180 12.69 -1.48 -9.79
C LEU A 180 12.04 -2.72 -10.40
N LEU A 181 12.83 -3.53 -11.13
CA LEU A 181 12.33 -4.76 -11.77
C LEU A 181 11.79 -5.74 -10.71
N ALA A 182 12.56 -5.99 -9.65
CA ALA A 182 12.13 -6.91 -8.59
C ALA A 182 10.88 -6.38 -7.87
N THR A 183 10.79 -5.07 -7.69
CA THR A 183 9.61 -4.42 -7.12
C THR A 183 8.39 -4.62 -8.00
N TYR A 184 8.50 -4.33 -9.28
CA TYR A 184 7.39 -4.50 -10.23
C TYR A 184 6.96 -5.97 -10.33
N LEU A 185 7.89 -6.91 -10.47
CA LEU A 185 7.56 -8.36 -10.48
C LEU A 185 6.84 -8.80 -9.20
N THR A 186 7.18 -8.22 -8.05
CA THR A 186 6.48 -8.52 -6.79
C THR A 186 5.06 -7.97 -6.78
N LEU A 187 4.86 -6.72 -7.22
CA LEU A 187 3.52 -6.14 -7.35
C LEU A 187 2.66 -6.93 -8.34
N ASP A 188 3.26 -7.33 -9.47
CA ASP A 188 2.59 -8.13 -10.50
C ASP A 188 2.18 -9.49 -9.96
N ALA A 189 3.06 -10.17 -9.23
CA ALA A 189 2.76 -11.45 -8.61
C ALA A 189 1.56 -11.35 -7.65
N LEU A 190 1.50 -10.28 -6.84
CA LEU A 190 0.37 -10.03 -5.94
C LEU A 190 -0.92 -9.73 -6.73
N ALA A 191 -0.83 -8.89 -7.75
CA ALA A 191 -1.98 -8.56 -8.60
C ALA A 191 -2.50 -9.78 -9.36
N ILE A 192 -1.61 -10.58 -9.96
CA ILE A 192 -1.94 -11.81 -10.68
C ILE A 192 -2.56 -12.84 -9.72
N ALA A 193 -2.04 -12.99 -8.50
CA ALA A 193 -2.64 -13.88 -7.50
C ALA A 193 -4.09 -13.49 -7.20
N MET A 194 -4.41 -12.19 -7.11
CA MET A 194 -5.77 -11.69 -6.95
C MET A 194 -6.65 -12.04 -8.15
N LEU A 195 -6.15 -11.87 -9.38
CA LEU A 195 -6.87 -12.19 -10.61
C LEU A 195 -7.13 -13.69 -10.75
N ILE A 196 -6.12 -14.52 -10.44
CA ILE A 196 -6.24 -15.99 -10.45
C ILE A 196 -7.26 -16.44 -9.40
N HIS A 197 -7.22 -15.88 -8.19
CA HIS A 197 -8.20 -16.18 -7.16
C HIS A 197 -9.62 -15.85 -7.62
N ASP A 198 -9.82 -14.70 -8.24
CA ASP A 198 -11.12 -14.29 -8.76
C ASP A 198 -11.62 -15.25 -9.85
N TRP A 199 -10.74 -15.57 -10.79
CA TRP A 199 -11.10 -16.49 -11.87
C TRP A 199 -11.45 -17.89 -11.35
N ARG A 200 -10.66 -18.41 -10.38
CA ARG A 200 -10.91 -19.75 -9.79
C ARG A 200 -12.20 -19.81 -8.96
N THR A 201 -12.54 -18.72 -8.27
CA THR A 201 -13.70 -18.70 -7.36
C THR A 201 -15.00 -18.31 -8.04
N ASN A 202 -14.93 -17.45 -9.07
CA ASN A 202 -16.10 -16.86 -9.71
C ASN A 202 -16.24 -17.23 -11.20
N GLY A 203 -15.31 -18.00 -11.77
CA GLY A 203 -15.26 -18.33 -13.21
C GLY A 203 -14.92 -17.14 -14.11
N ARG A 204 -14.70 -15.95 -13.53
CA ARG A 204 -14.40 -14.70 -14.26
C ARG A 204 -13.62 -13.73 -13.38
N ILE A 205 -12.91 -12.81 -14.02
CA ILE A 205 -12.32 -11.66 -13.33
C ILE A 205 -13.41 -10.59 -13.16
N GLY A 206 -13.68 -10.23 -11.90
CA GLY A 206 -14.65 -9.18 -11.58
C GLY A 206 -14.13 -7.78 -11.90
N GLY A 207 -15.05 -6.83 -12.14
CA GLY A 207 -14.68 -5.44 -12.46
C GLY A 207 -13.78 -4.77 -11.40
N ALA A 208 -13.99 -5.06 -10.11
CA ALA A 208 -13.17 -4.52 -9.04
C ALA A 208 -11.70 -5.00 -9.12
N SER A 209 -11.49 -6.30 -9.43
CA SER A 209 -10.14 -6.85 -9.61
C SER A 209 -9.49 -6.35 -10.90
N ALA A 210 -10.25 -6.24 -11.99
CA ALA A 210 -9.74 -5.67 -13.24
C ALA A 210 -9.33 -4.20 -13.06
N THR A 211 -10.16 -3.39 -12.39
CA THR A 211 -9.82 -2.00 -12.06
C THR A 211 -8.58 -1.93 -11.18
N GLY A 212 -8.51 -2.71 -10.10
CA GLY A 212 -7.35 -2.73 -9.21
C GLY A 212 -6.06 -3.13 -9.93
N ALA A 213 -6.11 -4.17 -10.75
CA ALA A 213 -4.98 -4.63 -11.56
C ALA A 213 -4.54 -3.58 -12.60
N ALA A 214 -5.48 -2.84 -13.19
CA ALA A 214 -5.13 -1.74 -14.09
C ALA A 214 -4.31 -0.66 -13.39
N PHE A 215 -4.63 -0.32 -12.12
CA PHE A 215 -3.84 0.62 -11.32
C PHE A 215 -2.46 0.08 -10.90
N VAL A 216 -2.20 -1.22 -11.03
CA VAL A 216 -0.86 -1.80 -10.86
C VAL A 216 -0.11 -1.82 -12.19
N PHE A 217 -0.71 -2.37 -13.26
CA PHE A 217 0.00 -2.62 -14.50
C PHE A 217 0.16 -1.38 -15.39
N VAL A 218 -0.87 -0.51 -15.47
CA VAL A 218 -0.80 0.67 -16.36
C VAL A 218 0.32 1.63 -15.99
N PRO A 219 0.53 2.00 -14.70
CA PRO A 219 1.69 2.81 -14.33
C PRO A 219 3.02 2.16 -14.71
N GLN A 220 3.17 0.85 -14.57
CA GLN A 220 4.39 0.15 -14.95
C GLN A 220 4.65 0.19 -16.46
N LEU A 221 3.60 0.01 -17.27
CA LEU A 221 3.70 0.11 -18.73
C LEU A 221 4.02 1.53 -19.20
N LEU A 222 3.52 2.54 -18.50
CA LEU A 222 3.76 3.95 -18.82
C LEU A 222 5.11 4.45 -18.30
N TYR A 223 5.73 3.78 -17.34
CA TYR A 223 6.99 4.19 -16.72
C TYR A 223 8.09 4.51 -17.75
N PRO A 224 8.46 3.59 -18.67
CA PRO A 224 9.56 3.84 -19.63
C PRO A 224 9.24 4.98 -20.62
N LEU A 225 7.97 5.26 -20.87
CA LEU A 225 7.53 6.33 -21.76
C LEU A 225 7.56 7.70 -21.09
N LEU A 226 7.21 7.75 -19.81
CA LEU A 226 6.98 9.01 -19.08
C LEU A 226 8.18 9.47 -18.27
N VAL A 227 8.89 8.57 -17.60
CA VAL A 227 9.93 8.92 -16.60
C VAL A 227 11.05 9.82 -17.17
N ASN A 228 11.40 9.63 -18.44
CA ASN A 228 12.44 10.40 -19.14
C ASN A 228 11.87 11.51 -20.04
N SER A 229 10.56 11.73 -20.03
CA SER A 229 9.95 12.79 -20.83
C SER A 229 10.10 14.16 -20.17
N SER A 230 10.33 15.20 -20.97
CA SER A 230 10.36 16.58 -20.47
C SER A 230 9.03 17.02 -19.86
N ALA A 231 7.92 16.49 -20.35
CA ALA A 231 6.59 16.77 -19.81
C ALA A 231 6.45 16.24 -18.37
N PHE A 232 6.90 15.01 -18.11
CA PHE A 232 6.87 14.46 -16.75
C PHE A 232 7.88 15.16 -15.82
N ALA A 233 9.09 15.45 -16.31
CA ALA A 233 10.09 16.18 -15.54
C ALA A 233 9.56 17.57 -15.12
N GLY A 234 8.94 18.32 -16.04
CA GLY A 234 8.30 19.60 -15.75
C GLY A 234 7.16 19.48 -14.76
N PHE A 235 6.33 18.43 -14.87
CA PHE A 235 5.26 18.15 -13.92
C PHE A 235 5.81 17.82 -12.52
N ALA A 236 6.81 16.94 -12.41
CA ALA A 236 7.45 16.57 -11.15
C ALA A 236 8.11 17.78 -10.49
N TYR A 237 8.79 18.63 -11.28
CA TYR A 237 9.33 19.89 -10.81
C TYR A 237 8.24 20.80 -10.22
N ALA A 238 7.14 21.00 -10.95
CA ALA A 238 6.02 21.83 -10.47
C ALA A 238 5.39 21.29 -9.18
N VAL A 239 5.30 19.96 -9.02
CA VAL A 239 4.87 19.34 -7.76
C VAL A 239 5.82 19.71 -6.61
N GLY A 240 7.13 19.69 -6.86
CA GLY A 240 8.13 20.08 -5.87
C GLY A 240 8.04 21.54 -5.45
N GLU A 241 7.72 22.46 -6.37
CA GLU A 241 7.55 23.89 -6.07
C GLU A 241 6.43 24.14 -5.03
N LEU A 242 5.45 23.25 -4.92
CA LEU A 242 4.40 23.36 -3.90
C LEU A 242 4.93 23.18 -2.46
N SER A 243 6.13 22.65 -2.29
CA SER A 243 6.78 22.50 -0.98
C SER A 243 7.23 23.84 -0.38
N GLY A 244 7.42 24.86 -1.21
CA GLY A 244 8.02 26.13 -0.81
C GLY A 244 9.52 26.07 -0.53
N TYR A 245 10.20 24.95 -0.77
CA TYR A 245 11.68 24.88 -0.72
C TYR A 245 12.27 25.79 -1.81
N ARG A 246 13.14 26.71 -1.37
CA ARG A 246 13.89 27.65 -2.23
C ARG A 246 15.36 27.65 -1.84
#